data_a19033d087084b6b061819eab53b6f3f
#
_entry.id   a19033d087084b6b061819eab53b6f3f
#
_cell.length_a   1.000
_cell.length_b   1.000
_cell.length_c   1.000
_cell.angle_alpha   90.00
_cell.angle_beta   90.00
_cell.angle_gamma   90.00
#
_symmetry.space_group_name_H-M   'P 1'
#
loop_
_entity.id
_entity.type
_entity.pdbx_description
1 polymer ?
#
loop_
_entity_poly.entity_id
_entity_poly.type
_entity_poly.pdbx_seq_one_letter_code
_entity_poly.pdbx_strand_id
1 'polypeptide(L)'
;IVPHRAAGYELVKGVLKNQSWVAPRLNTTADGSLYLTAHDLALWDLAISGDKILSEKIKTASWTPVKLNDGTTANYGYGWALDPVNGHRTISHSGAWQGFKTMMSRFVDDKLTVIVLANSATARPGKLVNLVASAYVPSLEIAVAKAIADNEPEVTAVVRGVVSELAKGSLAGGQFNAKAAAMFPPSWLKSLSEQMGELGALRSVELLECKPDGEMRSYRYRFIYAEHRLLVAVTFDKANKIDQLMLRPE
;
A
#
# COMPACT_ATOMS: atom_id res chain seq x y z
N ILE A 1 2.58 19.78 -26.58
CA ILE A 1 3.34 18.49 -26.58
C ILE A 1 4.58 18.72 -25.71
N VAL A 2 4.82 17.84 -24.75
CA VAL A 2 6.03 17.86 -23.93
C VAL A 2 7.04 16.91 -24.59
N PRO A 3 8.19 17.42 -25.08
CA PRO A 3 9.22 16.58 -25.68
C PRO A 3 9.73 15.52 -24.69
N HIS A 4 10.01 14.32 -25.20
CA HIS A 4 10.55 13.19 -24.41
C HIS A 4 9.67 12.71 -23.23
N ARG A 5 8.40 13.09 -23.21
CA ARG A 5 7.46 12.62 -22.21
C ARG A 5 7.18 11.12 -22.41
N ALA A 6 7.37 10.32 -21.35
CA ALA A 6 6.93 8.93 -21.35
C ALA A 6 5.39 8.84 -21.44
N ALA A 7 4.86 7.80 -22.09
CA ALA A 7 3.44 7.47 -22.02
C ALA A 7 3.17 6.61 -20.77
N GLY A 8 2.00 6.80 -20.16
CA GLY A 8 1.52 5.92 -19.08
C GLY A 8 0.76 4.73 -19.65
N TYR A 9 0.92 3.57 -19.05
CA TYR A 9 0.35 2.31 -19.52
C TYR A 9 -0.48 1.62 -18.43
N GLU A 10 -1.48 0.87 -18.87
CA GLU A 10 -2.27 -0.05 -18.06
C GLU A 10 -2.36 -1.42 -18.72
N LEU A 11 -2.55 -2.46 -17.92
CA LEU A 11 -2.79 -3.82 -18.39
C LEU A 11 -4.29 -4.08 -18.37
N VAL A 12 -4.90 -4.26 -19.55
CA VAL A 12 -6.34 -4.53 -19.70
C VAL A 12 -6.49 -5.94 -20.29
N LYS A 13 -7.00 -6.89 -19.51
CA LYS A 13 -7.18 -8.30 -19.90
C LYS A 13 -5.90 -8.91 -20.52
N GLY A 14 -4.75 -8.69 -19.89
CA GLY A 14 -3.46 -9.19 -20.35
C GLY A 14 -2.83 -8.40 -21.52
N VAL A 15 -3.48 -7.37 -22.03
CA VAL A 15 -2.98 -6.53 -23.13
C VAL A 15 -2.53 -5.18 -22.59
N LEU A 16 -1.28 -4.80 -22.90
CA LEU A 16 -0.74 -3.48 -22.55
C LEU A 16 -1.38 -2.42 -23.45
N LYS A 17 -1.99 -1.41 -22.81
CA LYS A 17 -2.64 -0.28 -23.48
C LYS A 17 -2.16 1.03 -22.89
N ASN A 18 -2.25 2.11 -23.68
CA ASN A 18 -2.09 3.44 -23.10
C ASN A 18 -3.22 3.69 -22.10
N GLN A 19 -2.84 4.22 -20.94
CA GLN A 19 -3.79 4.62 -19.91
C GLN A 19 -4.74 5.69 -20.47
N SER A 20 -6.02 5.51 -20.24
CA SER A 20 -7.03 6.51 -20.60
C SER A 20 -6.82 7.82 -19.85
N TRP A 21 -7.18 8.92 -20.48
CA TRP A 21 -7.09 10.24 -19.89
C TRP A 21 -8.20 10.42 -18.84
N VAL A 22 -7.81 10.58 -17.56
CA VAL A 22 -8.77 10.45 -16.46
C VAL A 22 -9.45 11.76 -16.09
N ALA A 23 -8.71 12.87 -16.03
CA ALA A 23 -9.24 14.16 -15.60
C ALA A 23 -8.48 15.33 -16.25
N PRO A 24 -8.93 15.81 -17.42
CA PRO A 24 -8.23 16.90 -18.15
C PRO A 24 -8.01 18.16 -17.31
N ARG A 25 -8.93 18.50 -16.42
CA ARG A 25 -8.84 19.71 -15.58
C ARG A 25 -7.77 19.63 -14.49
N LEU A 26 -7.33 18.43 -14.10
CA LEU A 26 -6.28 18.25 -13.10
C LEU A 26 -4.86 18.26 -13.68
N ASN A 27 -4.71 18.43 -15.00
CA ASN A 27 -3.39 18.46 -15.62
C ASN A 27 -2.67 19.82 -15.50
N THR A 28 -3.30 20.79 -14.90
CA THR A 28 -2.75 22.15 -14.70
C THR A 28 -2.45 22.43 -13.24
N THR A 29 -2.66 21.47 -12.34
CA THR A 29 -2.40 21.63 -10.91
C THR A 29 -0.94 21.29 -10.58
N ALA A 30 -0.38 21.95 -9.56
CA ALA A 30 1.01 21.78 -9.14
C ALA A 30 1.22 20.63 -8.12
N ASP A 31 0.23 19.78 -7.95
CA ASP A 31 0.27 18.61 -7.06
C ASP A 31 0.73 17.34 -7.81
N GLY A 32 -0.18 16.62 -8.44
CA GLY A 32 0.07 15.35 -9.11
C GLY A 32 0.42 15.44 -10.59
N SER A 33 0.47 16.64 -11.19
CA SER A 33 0.66 16.85 -12.64
C SER A 33 2.10 17.24 -13.04
N LEU A 34 3.04 17.17 -12.11
CA LEU A 34 4.44 17.49 -12.42
C LEU A 34 5.08 16.37 -13.24
N TYR A 35 5.78 16.75 -14.31
CA TYR A 35 6.61 15.85 -15.11
C TYR A 35 8.08 16.06 -14.75
N LEU A 36 8.69 15.06 -14.16
CA LEU A 36 10.06 15.11 -13.68
C LEU A 36 10.79 13.82 -14.09
N THR A 37 12.11 13.94 -14.22
CA THR A 37 12.99 12.78 -14.33
C THR A 37 13.46 12.32 -12.94
N ALA A 38 14.01 11.12 -12.83
CA ALA A 38 14.66 10.67 -11.59
C ALA A 38 15.85 11.57 -11.22
N HIS A 39 16.54 12.14 -12.23
CA HIS A 39 17.61 13.10 -12.01
C HIS A 39 17.10 14.41 -11.40
N ASP A 40 15.99 14.96 -11.90
CA ASP A 40 15.39 16.17 -11.33
C ASP A 40 14.98 15.96 -9.88
N LEU A 41 14.40 14.78 -9.56
CA LEU A 41 14.06 14.42 -8.18
C LEU A 41 15.28 14.23 -7.30
N ALA A 42 16.40 13.72 -7.82
CA ALA A 42 17.66 13.65 -7.07
C ALA A 42 18.21 15.04 -6.77
N LEU A 43 18.13 15.98 -7.73
CA LEU A 43 18.50 17.39 -7.50
C LEU A 43 17.56 18.05 -6.46
N TRP A 44 16.26 17.73 -6.51
CA TRP A 44 15.30 18.16 -5.51
C TRP A 44 15.66 17.62 -4.11
N ASP A 45 16.01 16.33 -4.00
CA ASP A 45 16.45 15.72 -2.75
C ASP A 45 17.67 16.43 -2.14
N LEU A 46 18.67 16.73 -2.97
CA LEU A 46 19.83 17.51 -2.56
C LEU A 46 19.44 18.90 -2.08
N ALA A 47 18.51 19.55 -2.79
CA ALA A 47 18.08 20.91 -2.49
C ALA A 47 17.32 20.99 -1.15
N ILE A 48 16.42 20.04 -0.88
CA ILE A 48 15.70 19.99 0.41
C ILE A 48 16.56 19.48 1.57
N SER A 49 17.64 18.79 1.28
CA SER A 49 18.63 18.37 2.31
C SER A 49 19.45 19.56 2.83
N GLY A 50 19.65 20.59 2.02
CA GLY A 50 20.26 21.85 2.41
C GLY A 50 19.25 22.86 2.96
N ASP A 51 19.74 24.05 3.34
CA ASP A 51 18.92 25.10 3.98
C ASP A 51 18.48 26.21 3.01
N LYS A 52 18.83 26.09 1.73
CA LYS A 52 18.57 27.14 0.74
C LYS A 52 17.10 27.23 0.32
N ILE A 53 16.39 26.10 0.29
CA ILE A 53 14.99 26.03 -0.14
C ILE A 53 14.06 25.97 1.07
N LEU A 54 14.36 25.09 2.02
CA LEU A 54 13.59 24.91 3.26
C LEU A 54 14.49 25.16 4.46
N SER A 55 14.11 26.10 5.31
CA SER A 55 14.80 26.30 6.59
C SER A 55 14.63 25.07 7.48
N GLU A 56 15.55 24.85 8.44
CA GLU A 56 15.46 23.77 9.42
C GLU A 56 14.12 23.76 10.16
N LYS A 57 13.58 24.93 10.48
CA LYS A 57 12.26 25.05 11.10
C LYS A 57 11.15 24.46 10.24
N ILE A 58 11.16 24.73 8.94
CA ILE A 58 10.15 24.23 8.00
C ILE A 58 10.34 22.73 7.78
N LYS A 59 11.57 22.25 7.64
CA LYS A 59 11.88 20.81 7.52
C LYS A 59 11.39 20.05 8.74
N THR A 60 11.71 20.52 9.93
CA THR A 60 11.26 19.91 11.19
C THR A 60 9.73 19.84 11.25
N ALA A 61 9.04 20.94 10.92
CA ALA A 61 7.57 20.95 10.90
C ALA A 61 6.99 19.99 9.86
N SER A 62 7.62 19.91 8.66
CA SER A 62 7.17 19.03 7.58
C SER A 62 7.38 17.54 7.89
N TRP A 63 8.38 17.21 8.71
CA TRP A 63 8.77 15.85 9.06
C TRP A 63 8.39 15.46 10.49
N THR A 64 7.41 16.17 11.03
CA THR A 64 6.81 15.85 12.33
C THR A 64 5.38 15.33 12.11
N PRO A 65 5.01 14.17 12.70
CA PRO A 65 3.66 13.64 12.62
C PRO A 65 2.61 14.65 13.10
N VAL A 66 1.54 14.79 12.34
CA VAL A 66 0.47 15.74 12.65
C VAL A 66 -0.42 15.21 13.77
N LYS A 67 -0.75 16.07 14.71
CA LYS A 67 -1.76 15.79 15.75
C LYS A 67 -3.14 16.20 15.23
N LEU A 68 -4.08 15.25 15.24
CA LEU A 68 -5.45 15.47 14.79
C LEU A 68 -6.31 16.10 15.89
N ASN A 69 -7.50 16.60 15.52
CA ASN A 69 -8.40 17.28 16.45
C ASN A 69 -8.96 16.37 17.54
N ASP A 70 -9.00 15.05 17.31
CA ASP A 70 -9.41 14.03 18.28
C ASP A 70 -8.27 13.65 19.27
N GLY A 71 -7.09 14.27 19.12
CA GLY A 71 -5.91 14.01 19.94
C GLY A 71 -5.04 12.85 19.45
N THR A 72 -5.45 12.11 18.44
CA THR A 72 -4.63 11.05 17.82
C THR A 72 -3.52 11.66 16.98
N THR A 73 -2.50 10.85 16.64
CA THR A 73 -1.38 11.26 15.80
C THR A 73 -1.41 10.48 14.50
N ALA A 74 -1.32 11.18 13.38
CA ALA A 74 -1.14 10.56 12.06
C ALA A 74 0.34 10.66 11.64
N ASN A 75 0.91 9.56 11.16
CA ASN A 75 2.30 9.52 10.65
C ASN A 75 2.41 10.20 9.28
N TYR A 76 1.95 11.45 9.21
CA TYR A 76 1.99 12.28 8.03
C TYR A 76 2.33 13.72 8.40
N GLY A 77 3.21 14.35 7.65
CA GLY A 77 3.59 15.75 7.81
C GLY A 77 3.09 16.60 6.64
N TYR A 78 3.78 17.66 6.30
CA TYR A 78 3.40 18.51 5.16
C TYR A 78 3.83 17.85 3.84
N GLY A 79 2.96 16.98 3.30
CA GLY A 79 3.22 16.25 2.05
C GLY A 79 4.16 15.04 2.20
N TRP A 80 4.40 14.53 3.42
CA TRP A 80 5.30 13.41 3.67
C TRP A 80 4.67 12.35 4.57
N ALA A 81 4.74 11.10 4.15
CA ALA A 81 4.51 9.94 5.02
C ALA A 81 5.78 9.69 5.85
N LEU A 82 5.58 9.40 7.14
CA LEU A 82 6.63 9.33 8.15
C LEU A 82 6.69 7.97 8.84
N ASP A 83 6.20 6.93 8.17
CA ASP A 83 6.21 5.57 8.70
C ASP A 83 7.64 4.98 8.63
N PRO A 84 8.18 4.50 9.74
CA PRO A 84 9.52 3.89 9.73
C PRO A 84 9.51 2.55 8.98
N VAL A 85 10.63 2.20 8.37
CA VAL A 85 10.87 0.89 7.75
C VAL A 85 11.88 0.13 8.60
N ASN A 86 11.48 -1.00 9.19
CA ASN A 86 12.31 -1.80 10.11
C ASN A 86 13.00 -0.98 11.21
N GLY A 87 12.31 0.05 11.75
CA GLY A 87 12.86 0.94 12.76
C GLY A 87 13.72 2.09 12.23
N HIS A 88 14.09 2.10 10.95
CA HIS A 88 14.79 3.21 10.32
C HIS A 88 13.82 4.34 9.99
N ARG A 89 14.17 5.55 10.37
CA ARG A 89 13.36 6.74 10.10
C ARG A 89 13.26 7.01 8.60
N THR A 90 12.04 6.98 8.08
CA THR A 90 11.78 7.17 6.65
C THR A 90 10.85 8.35 6.42
N ILE A 91 11.18 9.16 5.43
CA ILE A 91 10.39 10.28 4.93
C ILE A 91 10.09 9.98 3.47
N SER A 92 8.82 9.78 3.12
CA SER A 92 8.47 9.29 1.79
C SER A 92 7.20 9.92 1.25
N HIS A 93 7.04 9.89 -0.08
CA HIS A 93 5.77 10.13 -0.73
C HIS A 93 5.63 9.29 -1.99
N SER A 94 4.43 8.79 -2.24
CA SER A 94 4.10 8.06 -3.45
C SER A 94 3.29 8.92 -4.41
N GLY A 95 3.22 8.48 -5.67
CA GLY A 95 2.37 9.10 -6.66
C GLY A 95 1.69 8.07 -7.55
N ALA A 96 0.48 8.41 -8.02
CA ALA A 96 -0.28 7.60 -8.96
C ALA A 96 -1.11 8.49 -9.86
N TRP A 97 -0.80 8.55 -11.14
CA TRP A 97 -1.54 9.34 -12.10
C TRP A 97 -1.40 8.79 -13.53
N GLN A 98 -2.51 8.63 -14.22
CA GLN A 98 -2.57 8.30 -15.65
C GLN A 98 -1.56 7.25 -16.15
N GLY A 99 -1.52 6.10 -15.47
CA GLY A 99 -0.62 5.01 -15.83
C GLY A 99 0.80 5.17 -15.28
N PHE A 100 1.04 6.15 -14.43
CA PHE A 100 2.30 6.31 -13.71
C PHE A 100 2.14 5.91 -12.24
N LYS A 101 3.16 5.31 -11.69
CA LYS A 101 3.32 5.00 -10.27
C LYS A 101 4.71 5.43 -9.84
N THR A 102 4.79 6.21 -8.77
CA THR A 102 6.06 6.78 -8.32
C THR A 102 6.24 6.59 -6.83
N MET A 103 7.47 6.58 -6.38
CA MET A 103 7.83 6.60 -4.97
C MET A 103 9.18 7.28 -4.81
N MET A 104 9.26 8.17 -3.83
CA MET A 104 10.51 8.71 -3.31
C MET A 104 10.56 8.39 -1.82
N SER A 105 11.63 7.77 -1.36
CA SER A 105 11.83 7.41 0.05
C SER A 105 13.23 7.81 0.48
N ARG A 106 13.29 8.59 1.56
CA ARG A 106 14.50 9.05 2.21
C ARG A 106 14.68 8.28 3.51
N PHE A 107 15.66 7.42 3.58
CA PHE A 107 16.09 6.70 4.78
C PHE A 107 17.10 7.60 5.49
N VAL A 108 16.57 8.41 6.41
CA VAL A 108 17.28 9.59 6.94
C VAL A 108 18.52 9.20 7.71
N ASP A 109 18.41 8.16 8.54
CA ASP A 109 19.51 7.69 9.40
C ASP A 109 20.61 7.01 8.57
N ASP A 110 20.27 6.46 7.42
CA ASP A 110 21.18 5.78 6.48
C ASP A 110 21.74 6.72 5.40
N LYS A 111 21.30 7.96 5.35
CA LYS A 111 21.66 8.94 4.30
C LYS A 111 21.45 8.39 2.88
N LEU A 112 20.39 7.60 2.71
CA LEU A 112 20.03 6.95 1.46
C LEU A 112 18.69 7.50 0.98
N THR A 113 18.61 7.90 -0.28
CA THR A 113 17.35 8.22 -0.96
C THR A 113 17.17 7.30 -2.15
N VAL A 114 16.00 6.68 -2.26
CA VAL A 114 15.62 5.83 -3.38
C VAL A 114 14.43 6.46 -4.09
N ILE A 115 14.56 6.64 -5.40
CA ILE A 115 13.54 7.22 -6.27
C ILE A 115 13.16 6.19 -7.32
N VAL A 116 11.88 5.89 -7.44
CA VAL A 116 11.32 4.99 -8.45
C VAL A 116 10.24 5.71 -9.23
N LEU A 117 10.43 5.82 -10.55
CA LEU A 117 9.45 6.32 -11.49
C LEU A 117 9.08 5.19 -12.45
N ALA A 118 7.82 4.81 -12.49
CA ALA A 118 7.32 3.76 -13.38
C ALA A 118 6.13 4.29 -14.18
N ASN A 119 6.11 3.98 -15.46
CA ASN A 119 5.03 4.34 -16.38
C ASN A 119 4.04 3.19 -16.61
N SER A 120 3.75 2.43 -15.56
CA SER A 120 2.76 1.35 -15.54
C SER A 120 1.83 1.49 -14.34
N ALA A 121 0.52 1.45 -14.58
CA ALA A 121 -0.51 1.52 -13.54
C ALA A 121 -0.43 0.34 -12.54
N THR A 122 0.16 -0.79 -12.94
CA THR A 122 0.32 -1.98 -12.10
C THR A 122 1.65 -2.02 -11.35
N ALA A 123 2.55 -1.06 -11.59
CA ALA A 123 3.84 -1.01 -10.91
C ALA A 123 3.67 -0.84 -9.39
N ARG A 124 4.59 -1.41 -8.63
CA ARG A 124 4.65 -1.37 -7.16
C ARG A 124 5.94 -0.68 -6.72
N PRO A 125 6.06 0.64 -6.89
CA PRO A 125 7.32 1.35 -6.64
C PRO A 125 7.78 1.24 -5.18
N GLY A 126 6.86 1.15 -4.21
CA GLY A 126 7.24 0.94 -2.80
C GLY A 126 7.99 -0.39 -2.57
N LYS A 127 7.59 -1.48 -3.25
CA LYS A 127 8.36 -2.74 -3.18
C LYS A 127 9.76 -2.59 -3.80
N LEU A 128 9.86 -1.90 -4.93
CA LEU A 128 11.13 -1.65 -5.59
C LEU A 128 12.05 -0.77 -4.73
N VAL A 129 11.49 0.26 -4.09
CA VAL A 129 12.23 1.10 -3.14
C VAL A 129 12.85 0.25 -2.03
N ASN A 130 12.04 -0.61 -1.38
CA ASN A 130 12.53 -1.44 -0.28
C ASN A 130 13.57 -2.46 -0.75
N LEU A 131 13.39 -3.06 -1.93
CA LEU A 131 14.34 -4.00 -2.52
C LEU A 131 15.68 -3.31 -2.82
N VAL A 132 15.65 -2.12 -3.42
CA VAL A 132 16.85 -1.34 -3.70
C VAL A 132 17.50 -0.89 -2.40
N ALA A 133 16.73 -0.36 -1.45
CA ALA A 133 17.26 0.11 -0.18
C ALA A 133 17.95 -1.01 0.60
N SER A 134 17.36 -2.21 0.66
CA SER A 134 17.94 -3.37 1.35
C SER A 134 19.24 -3.87 0.70
N ALA A 135 19.42 -3.66 -0.61
CA ALA A 135 20.67 -3.98 -1.28
C ALA A 135 21.85 -3.08 -0.84
N TYR A 136 21.55 -1.85 -0.42
CA TYR A 136 22.56 -0.90 0.12
C TYR A 136 22.67 -0.97 1.65
N VAL A 137 21.55 -1.19 2.32
CA VAL A 137 21.45 -1.24 3.79
C VAL A 137 20.69 -2.52 4.17
N PRO A 138 21.38 -3.63 4.44
CA PRO A 138 20.75 -4.94 4.69
C PRO A 138 19.72 -4.96 5.83
N SER A 139 19.87 -4.10 6.85
CA SER A 139 18.91 -3.96 7.94
C SER A 139 17.52 -3.41 7.50
N LEU A 140 17.43 -2.84 6.31
CA LEU A 140 16.17 -2.42 5.68
C LEU A 140 15.42 -3.56 4.99
N GLU A 141 15.99 -4.77 4.94
CA GLU A 141 15.33 -5.92 4.36
C GLU A 141 14.03 -6.23 5.13
N ILE A 142 12.91 -6.11 4.44
CA ILE A 142 11.62 -6.51 4.99
C ILE A 142 11.56 -8.03 4.95
N ALA A 143 11.75 -8.65 6.11
CA ALA A 143 11.65 -10.10 6.23
C ALA A 143 10.29 -10.58 5.71
N VAL A 144 10.32 -11.55 4.80
CA VAL A 144 9.09 -12.23 4.39
C VAL A 144 8.53 -12.93 5.62
N ALA A 145 7.34 -12.54 6.04
CA ALA A 145 6.70 -13.15 7.20
C ALA A 145 6.62 -14.67 7.01
N LYS A 146 7.15 -15.43 7.96
CA LYS A 146 7.08 -16.89 7.92
C LYS A 146 5.73 -17.37 8.44
N ALA A 147 5.25 -18.47 7.89
CA ALA A 147 4.07 -19.14 8.44
C ALA A 147 4.35 -19.59 9.89
N ILE A 148 3.37 -19.42 10.74
CA ILE A 148 3.36 -19.90 12.12
C ILE A 148 2.36 -21.08 12.26
N ALA A 149 2.46 -21.83 13.35
CA ALA A 149 1.50 -22.88 13.65
C ALA A 149 0.09 -22.29 13.80
N ASP A 150 -0.87 -22.90 13.15
CA ASP A 150 -2.27 -22.52 13.25
C ASP A 150 -2.92 -23.33 14.38
N ASN A 151 -3.09 -22.70 15.52
CA ASN A 151 -3.71 -23.30 16.70
C ASN A 151 -5.22 -23.04 16.77
N GLU A 152 -5.79 -22.28 15.81
CA GLU A 152 -7.22 -21.96 15.71
C GLU A 152 -7.71 -22.20 14.26
N PRO A 153 -7.64 -23.45 13.75
CA PRO A 153 -7.97 -23.77 12.36
C PRO A 153 -9.44 -23.46 12.00
N GLU A 154 -10.33 -23.41 12.98
CA GLU A 154 -11.71 -22.97 12.79
C GLU A 154 -11.80 -21.48 12.41
N VAL A 155 -10.94 -20.61 12.97
CA VAL A 155 -10.86 -19.19 12.59
C VAL A 155 -10.33 -19.06 11.16
N THR A 156 -9.29 -19.82 10.83
CA THR A 156 -8.75 -19.89 9.47
C THR A 156 -9.79 -20.35 8.46
N ALA A 157 -10.63 -21.33 8.83
CA ALA A 157 -11.74 -21.79 7.97
C ALA A 157 -12.78 -20.68 7.72
N VAL A 158 -13.13 -19.91 8.75
CA VAL A 158 -14.02 -18.75 8.63
C VAL A 158 -13.43 -17.72 7.69
N VAL A 159 -12.16 -17.33 7.88
CA VAL A 159 -11.49 -16.32 7.03
C VAL A 159 -11.40 -16.81 5.59
N ARG A 160 -11.07 -18.08 5.36
CA ARG A 160 -11.05 -18.71 4.03
C ARG A 160 -12.44 -18.66 3.36
N GLY A 161 -13.50 -18.95 4.12
CA GLY A 161 -14.89 -18.86 3.64
C GLY A 161 -15.26 -17.44 3.24
N VAL A 162 -14.92 -16.46 4.07
CA VAL A 162 -15.15 -15.04 3.80
C VAL A 162 -14.46 -14.58 2.52
N VAL A 163 -13.17 -14.90 2.35
CA VAL A 163 -12.41 -14.55 1.14
C VAL A 163 -13.00 -15.24 -0.10
N SER A 164 -13.48 -16.48 0.04
CA SER A 164 -14.16 -17.20 -1.04
C SER A 164 -15.47 -16.54 -1.47
N GLU A 165 -16.29 -16.05 -0.51
CA GLU A 165 -17.53 -15.34 -0.82
C GLU A 165 -17.25 -13.98 -1.48
N LEU A 166 -16.24 -13.24 -1.00
CA LEU A 166 -15.81 -12.00 -1.64
C LEU A 166 -15.37 -12.22 -3.09
N ALA A 167 -14.66 -13.32 -3.37
CA ALA A 167 -14.28 -13.70 -4.73
C ALA A 167 -15.49 -13.97 -5.65
N LYS A 168 -16.65 -14.30 -5.08
CA LYS A 168 -17.92 -14.45 -5.82
C LYS A 168 -18.73 -13.14 -5.90
N GLY A 169 -18.24 -12.07 -5.32
CA GLY A 169 -18.93 -10.78 -5.25
C GLY A 169 -20.04 -10.74 -4.20
N SER A 170 -20.00 -11.63 -3.22
CA SER A 170 -20.94 -11.68 -2.11
C SER A 170 -20.25 -11.46 -0.77
N LEU A 171 -20.99 -10.94 0.20
CA LEU A 171 -20.53 -10.80 1.57
C LEU A 171 -21.00 -12.02 2.37
N ALA A 172 -20.09 -12.70 3.08
CA ALA A 172 -20.42 -13.85 3.91
C ALA A 172 -21.44 -13.46 5.00
N GLY A 173 -22.64 -13.96 4.89
CA GLY A 173 -23.75 -13.61 5.78
C GLY A 173 -23.42 -13.87 7.25
N GLY A 174 -23.65 -12.87 8.10
CA GLY A 174 -23.49 -13.00 9.55
C GLY A 174 -22.04 -13.05 10.06
N GLN A 175 -21.02 -13.01 9.23
CA GLN A 175 -19.61 -13.01 9.67
C GLN A 175 -19.10 -11.61 10.06
N PHE A 176 -19.65 -10.57 9.49
CA PHE A 176 -19.25 -9.18 9.76
C PHE A 176 -20.14 -8.53 10.81
N ASN A 177 -19.60 -7.61 11.60
CA ASN A 177 -20.44 -6.69 12.35
C ASN A 177 -21.05 -5.63 11.40
N ALA A 178 -22.05 -4.90 11.88
CA ALA A 178 -22.80 -3.95 11.05
C ALA A 178 -21.92 -2.83 10.47
N LYS A 179 -20.93 -2.36 11.24
CA LYS A 179 -20.00 -1.30 10.81
C LYS A 179 -19.10 -1.79 9.67
N ALA A 180 -18.50 -2.96 9.83
CA ALA A 180 -17.63 -3.53 8.81
C ALA A 180 -18.41 -3.92 7.55
N ALA A 181 -19.61 -4.51 7.68
CA ALA A 181 -20.47 -4.85 6.53
C ALA A 181 -20.82 -3.63 5.67
N ALA A 182 -21.06 -2.48 6.28
CA ALA A 182 -21.38 -1.24 5.58
C ALA A 182 -20.23 -0.70 4.70
N MET A 183 -18.98 -1.15 4.93
CA MET A 183 -17.81 -0.76 4.13
C MET A 183 -17.73 -1.47 2.78
N PHE A 184 -18.60 -2.44 2.50
CA PHE A 184 -18.59 -3.27 1.30
C PHE A 184 -19.84 -3.06 0.43
N PRO A 185 -19.97 -1.89 -0.25
CA PRO A 185 -21.10 -1.65 -1.13
C PRO A 185 -21.09 -2.61 -2.35
N PRO A 186 -22.25 -2.92 -2.95
CA PRO A 186 -22.36 -3.88 -4.05
C PRO A 186 -21.44 -3.58 -5.25
N SER A 187 -21.23 -2.30 -5.55
CA SER A 187 -20.32 -1.89 -6.63
C SER A 187 -18.86 -2.28 -6.34
N TRP A 188 -18.44 -2.15 -5.09
CA TRP A 188 -17.11 -2.54 -4.66
C TRP A 188 -16.94 -4.06 -4.67
N LEU A 189 -17.93 -4.81 -4.18
CA LEU A 189 -17.93 -6.28 -4.20
C LEU A 189 -17.81 -6.82 -5.63
N LYS A 190 -18.51 -6.21 -6.58
CA LYS A 190 -18.40 -6.57 -8.00
C LYS A 190 -16.98 -6.35 -8.53
N SER A 191 -16.42 -5.16 -8.29
CA SER A 191 -15.05 -4.85 -8.74
C SER A 191 -14.01 -5.77 -8.09
N LEU A 192 -14.17 -6.07 -6.81
CA LEU A 192 -13.28 -6.99 -6.10
C LEU A 192 -13.37 -8.41 -6.67
N SER A 193 -14.56 -8.92 -6.97
CA SER A 193 -14.72 -10.27 -7.54
C SER A 193 -14.07 -10.39 -8.92
N GLU A 194 -14.15 -9.36 -9.76
CA GLU A 194 -13.47 -9.31 -11.04
C GLU A 194 -11.94 -9.39 -10.86
N GLN A 195 -11.38 -8.62 -9.92
CA GLN A 195 -9.95 -8.66 -9.62
C GLN A 195 -9.51 -9.99 -9.01
N MET A 196 -10.30 -10.56 -8.11
CA MET A 196 -10.00 -11.85 -7.48
C MET A 196 -10.12 -13.02 -8.47
N GLY A 197 -10.96 -12.92 -9.47
CA GLY A 197 -11.07 -13.90 -10.55
C GLY A 197 -9.77 -14.08 -11.36
N GLU A 198 -8.93 -13.04 -11.41
CA GLU A 198 -7.63 -13.09 -12.08
C GLU A 198 -6.54 -13.82 -11.26
N LEU A 199 -6.78 -14.09 -9.97
CA LEU A 199 -5.78 -14.76 -9.10
C LEU A 199 -5.65 -16.26 -9.37
N GLY A 200 -6.65 -16.87 -10.02
CA GLY A 200 -6.70 -18.30 -10.27
C GLY A 200 -7.07 -19.14 -9.04
N ALA A 201 -6.73 -20.42 -9.05
CA ALA A 201 -7.09 -21.34 -7.97
C ALA A 201 -6.26 -21.09 -6.71
N LEU A 202 -6.93 -21.08 -5.55
CA LEU A 202 -6.27 -21.02 -4.24
C LEU A 202 -5.57 -22.36 -3.98
N ARG A 203 -4.26 -22.34 -3.71
CA ARG A 203 -3.43 -23.51 -3.41
C ARG A 203 -3.33 -23.77 -1.91
N SER A 204 -3.03 -22.72 -1.13
CA SER A 204 -2.88 -22.85 0.33
C SER A 204 -3.15 -21.54 1.04
N VAL A 205 -3.38 -21.64 2.36
CA VAL A 205 -3.49 -20.50 3.28
C VAL A 205 -2.48 -20.72 4.40
N GLU A 206 -1.69 -19.72 4.69
CA GLU A 206 -0.70 -19.71 5.76
C GLU A 206 -1.08 -18.64 6.79
N LEU A 207 -1.09 -19.01 8.06
CA LEU A 207 -1.18 -18.05 9.16
C LEU A 207 0.20 -17.41 9.37
N LEU A 208 0.27 -16.08 9.37
CA LEU A 208 1.50 -15.31 9.53
C LEU A 208 1.60 -14.66 10.91
N GLU A 209 0.46 -14.31 11.48
CA GLU A 209 0.39 -13.63 12.77
C GLU A 209 -0.99 -13.87 13.41
N CYS A 210 -0.96 -14.08 14.72
CA CYS A 210 -2.14 -14.09 15.57
C CYS A 210 -1.78 -13.36 16.86
N LYS A 211 -2.53 -12.30 17.20
CA LYS A 211 -2.28 -11.54 18.43
C LYS A 211 -3.56 -10.96 19.01
N PRO A 212 -3.63 -10.81 20.36
CA PRO A 212 -4.66 -10.01 20.99
C PRO A 212 -4.48 -8.53 20.59
N ASP A 213 -5.59 -7.81 20.47
CA ASP A 213 -5.67 -6.39 20.18
C ASP A 213 -6.75 -5.75 21.06
N GLY A 214 -6.40 -5.54 22.33
CA GLY A 214 -7.35 -5.19 23.37
C GLY A 214 -8.39 -6.29 23.62
N GLU A 215 -9.69 -5.95 23.43
CA GLU A 215 -10.79 -6.94 23.46
C GLU A 215 -10.98 -7.66 22.12
N MET A 216 -10.18 -7.34 21.12
CA MET A 216 -10.25 -7.91 19.77
C MET A 216 -9.15 -8.95 19.56
N ARG A 217 -9.25 -9.70 18.47
CA ARG A 217 -8.20 -10.63 18.00
C ARG A 217 -7.86 -10.33 16.56
N SER A 218 -6.59 -10.09 16.30
CA SER A 218 -6.09 -9.78 14.97
C SER A 218 -5.29 -10.94 14.40
N TYR A 219 -5.57 -11.27 13.14
CA TYR A 219 -4.91 -12.33 12.40
C TYR A 219 -4.41 -11.78 11.08
N ARG A 220 -3.28 -12.31 10.63
CA ARG A 220 -2.75 -12.03 9.31
C ARG A 220 -2.42 -13.32 8.59
N TYR A 221 -2.96 -13.47 7.38
CA TYR A 221 -2.81 -14.67 6.55
C TYR A 221 -2.15 -14.31 5.22
N ARG A 222 -1.47 -15.31 4.64
CA ARG A 222 -1.08 -15.33 3.24
C ARG A 222 -1.92 -16.37 2.51
N PHE A 223 -2.67 -15.91 1.52
CA PHE A 223 -3.39 -16.77 0.58
C PHE A 223 -2.51 -16.95 -0.66
N ILE A 224 -2.17 -18.17 -0.98
CA ILE A 224 -1.28 -18.53 -2.09
C ILE A 224 -2.12 -19.07 -3.23
N TYR A 225 -2.17 -18.32 -4.31
CA TYR A 225 -2.79 -18.69 -5.58
C TYR A 225 -1.73 -19.21 -6.54
N ALA A 226 -2.12 -19.57 -7.77
CA ALA A 226 -1.21 -20.16 -8.75
C ALA A 226 0.05 -19.30 -9.03
N GLU A 227 -0.16 -17.99 -9.26
CA GLU A 227 0.91 -17.06 -9.59
C GLU A 227 0.89 -15.79 -8.70
N HIS A 228 -0.07 -15.71 -7.78
CA HIS A 228 -0.30 -14.56 -6.95
C HIS A 228 -0.32 -14.92 -5.47
N ARG A 229 0.03 -13.94 -4.64
CA ARG A 229 -0.12 -14.02 -3.18
C ARG A 229 -0.93 -12.84 -2.71
N LEU A 230 -1.86 -13.12 -1.80
CA LEU A 230 -2.72 -12.10 -1.19
C LEU A 230 -2.49 -12.12 0.32
N LEU A 231 -2.17 -10.98 0.89
CA LEU A 231 -2.17 -10.79 2.33
C LEU A 231 -3.57 -10.40 2.78
N VAL A 232 -4.07 -11.11 3.76
CA VAL A 232 -5.38 -10.91 4.38
C VAL A 232 -5.16 -10.59 5.85
N ALA A 233 -5.49 -9.38 6.26
CA ALA A 233 -5.51 -8.99 7.67
C ALA A 233 -6.98 -8.90 8.10
N VAL A 234 -7.30 -9.54 9.23
CA VAL A 234 -8.66 -9.57 9.78
C VAL A 234 -8.61 -9.34 11.28
N THR A 235 -9.55 -8.54 11.78
CA THR A 235 -9.74 -8.32 13.21
C THR A 235 -11.16 -8.75 13.59
N PHE A 236 -11.27 -9.58 14.62
CA PHE A 236 -12.53 -10.01 15.19
C PHE A 236 -12.83 -9.25 16.46
N ASP A 237 -14.08 -8.82 16.62
CA ASP A 237 -14.59 -8.25 17.86
C ASP A 237 -14.89 -9.32 18.91
N LYS A 238 -15.29 -8.90 20.12
CA LYS A 238 -15.65 -9.78 21.24
C LYS A 238 -16.83 -10.71 20.96
N ALA A 239 -17.66 -10.42 19.97
CA ALA A 239 -18.75 -11.28 19.51
C ALA A 239 -18.32 -12.24 18.39
N ASN A 240 -17.02 -12.37 18.13
CA ASN A 240 -16.44 -13.13 17.03
C ASN A 240 -16.97 -12.72 15.64
N LYS A 241 -17.28 -11.42 15.47
CA LYS A 241 -17.61 -10.84 14.18
C LYS A 241 -16.42 -10.08 13.63
N ILE A 242 -16.26 -10.12 12.33
CA ILE A 242 -15.22 -9.34 11.64
C ILE A 242 -15.56 -7.85 11.79
N ASP A 243 -14.67 -7.11 12.44
CA ASP A 243 -14.70 -5.65 12.58
C ASP A 243 -13.87 -4.96 11.50
N GLN A 244 -12.76 -5.60 11.09
CA GLN A 244 -11.92 -5.09 10.01
C GLN A 244 -11.46 -6.22 9.11
N LEU A 245 -11.42 -5.96 7.82
CA LEU A 245 -10.85 -6.86 6.82
C LEU A 245 -10.08 -6.04 5.79
N MET A 246 -8.83 -6.39 5.57
CA MET A 246 -7.97 -5.79 4.57
C MET A 246 -7.42 -6.88 3.64
N LEU A 247 -7.53 -6.65 2.35
CA LEU A 247 -6.98 -7.50 1.31
C LEU A 247 -5.95 -6.68 0.53
N ARG A 248 -4.74 -7.19 0.40
CA ARG A 248 -3.70 -6.53 -0.42
C ARG A 248 -2.80 -7.56 -1.10
N PRO A 249 -2.34 -7.33 -2.32
CA PRO A 249 -1.31 -8.16 -2.93
C PRO A 249 -0.01 -8.13 -2.11
N GLU A 250 0.62 -9.30 -1.96
CA GLU A 250 1.95 -9.40 -1.32
C GLU A 250 3.08 -8.95 -2.25
#